data_15e8457ea161d458dce1a8f7b9a7f3b4
#
_entry.id   15e8457ea161d458dce1a8f7b9a7f3b4
#
_cell.length_a   1.000
_cell.length_b   1.000
_cell.length_c   1.000
_cell.angle_alpha   90.00
_cell.angle_beta   90.00
_cell.angle_gamma   90.00
#
_symmetry.space_group_name_H-M   'P 1'
#
loop_
_entity.id
_entity.type
_entity.pdbx_description
1 polymer ?
#
loop_
_entity_poly.entity_id
_entity_poly.type
_entity_poly.pdbx_seq_one_letter_code
_entity_poly.pdbx_strand_id
1 'polypeptide(L)'
;MTQAADILDLIAAPDSEVVIEPPGCGEGYWAGGPSAVWHDGHFYLAYRLRRPVTAGRGYANVIARSEDGVSFTTVATVTSEQFGAASLERPALVPTDDGAWRLYVSCSTSRSKHWWVEAIEAEDIADLATGKRTVVLPGDDDTAWKDVVVRRSSTDWQMWACRHPLDGGATEADRMTSIYLTSADGLAWTEVGTALAPTPSTWDARGTRITSVVRSGTSWLAFYDGRANAEENWFERTGVAVGTSPDAFRAQAGPTPAGRTLRYLSLAETLAGTRLYWEASRADGANELRTAYVPRPLSPSQS
;
A
#
# COMPACT_ATOMS: atom_id res chain seq x y z
N MET A 1 3.79 -8.31 19.42
CA MET A 1 4.54 -7.88 18.22
C MET A 1 5.01 -9.16 17.54
N THR A 2 4.53 -9.44 16.35
CA THR A 2 5.00 -10.55 15.51
C THR A 2 6.47 -10.32 15.21
N GLN A 3 7.33 -11.32 15.36
CA GLN A 3 8.74 -11.14 15.05
C GLN A 3 8.93 -11.06 13.54
N ALA A 4 9.90 -10.26 13.07
CA ALA A 4 10.21 -10.15 11.63
C ALA A 4 10.48 -11.51 10.98
N ALA A 5 11.06 -12.47 11.72
CA ALA A 5 11.27 -13.84 11.29
C ALA A 5 9.96 -14.56 10.93
N ASP A 6 8.92 -14.42 11.77
CA ASP A 6 7.61 -15.08 11.56
C ASP A 6 6.93 -14.56 10.29
N ILE A 7 7.06 -13.26 9.99
CA ILE A 7 6.52 -12.66 8.77
C ILE A 7 7.34 -13.11 7.54
N LEU A 8 8.66 -13.26 7.67
CA LEU A 8 9.51 -13.74 6.59
C LEU A 8 9.26 -15.22 6.28
N ASP A 9 9.01 -16.06 7.31
CA ASP A 9 8.66 -17.47 7.16
C ASP A 9 7.29 -17.63 6.46
N LEU A 10 6.39 -16.67 6.63
CA LEU A 10 5.09 -16.69 5.97
C LEU A 10 5.11 -16.29 4.52
N ILE A 11 6.01 -15.41 4.16
CA ILE A 11 6.26 -15.14 2.74
C ILE A 11 6.69 -16.44 2.04
N ALA A 12 7.18 -17.42 2.78
CA ALA A 12 7.51 -18.77 2.32
C ALA A 12 6.33 -19.75 2.36
N ALA A 13 5.22 -19.48 3.06
CA ALA A 13 4.12 -20.45 3.26
C ALA A 13 3.07 -20.48 2.12
N PRO A 14 2.47 -21.64 1.79
CA PRO A 14 1.72 -21.84 0.56
C PRO A 14 0.24 -21.46 0.58
N ASP A 15 -0.43 -21.47 1.73
CA ASP A 15 -1.89 -21.40 1.77
C ASP A 15 -2.40 -19.96 1.80
N SER A 16 -3.05 -19.55 0.71
CA SER A 16 -3.69 -18.25 0.61
C SER A 16 -5.09 -18.37 0.01
N GLU A 17 -6.01 -17.54 0.52
CA GLU A 17 -7.38 -17.47 0.08
C GLU A 17 -7.60 -16.21 -0.77
N VAL A 18 -8.47 -16.29 -1.77
CA VAL A 18 -8.94 -15.13 -2.53
C VAL A 18 -9.97 -14.40 -1.66
N VAL A 19 -9.79 -13.09 -1.48
CA VAL A 19 -10.73 -12.25 -0.71
C VAL A 19 -11.51 -11.29 -1.59
N ILE A 20 -10.91 -10.80 -2.68
CA ILE A 20 -11.58 -9.91 -3.64
C ILE A 20 -11.22 -10.37 -5.05
N GLU A 21 -12.22 -10.73 -5.82
CA GLU A 21 -12.10 -11.04 -7.24
C GLU A 21 -11.91 -9.75 -8.07
N PRO A 22 -11.20 -9.81 -9.20
CA PRO A 22 -11.15 -8.69 -10.12
C PRO A 22 -12.54 -8.37 -10.72
N PRO A 23 -12.79 -7.12 -11.16
CA PRO A 23 -14.10 -6.71 -11.71
C PRO A 23 -14.39 -7.26 -13.11
N GLY A 24 -13.51 -8.12 -13.64
CA GLY A 24 -13.62 -8.79 -14.94
C GLY A 24 -12.48 -9.75 -15.15
N CYS A 25 -12.44 -10.40 -16.31
CA CYS A 25 -11.45 -11.40 -16.68
C CYS A 25 -10.43 -10.83 -17.66
N GLY A 26 -9.19 -11.34 -17.60
CA GLY A 26 -8.13 -11.00 -18.53
C GLY A 26 -7.29 -9.78 -18.11
N GLU A 27 -6.31 -9.47 -18.94
CA GLU A 27 -5.33 -8.42 -18.69
C GLU A 27 -5.97 -7.03 -18.48
N GLY A 28 -5.51 -6.31 -17.46
CA GLY A 28 -5.96 -4.96 -17.13
C GLY A 28 -7.14 -4.90 -16.16
N TYR A 29 -7.76 -6.04 -15.79
CA TYR A 29 -8.75 -6.11 -14.72
C TYR A 29 -8.08 -6.45 -13.39
N TRP A 30 -8.19 -5.56 -12.41
CA TRP A 30 -7.54 -5.71 -11.11
C TRP A 30 -8.44 -5.35 -9.94
N ALA A 31 -8.41 -6.18 -8.92
CA ALA A 31 -8.61 -5.81 -7.55
C ALA A 31 -7.22 -5.79 -6.90
N GLY A 32 -6.75 -4.64 -6.43
CA GLY A 32 -5.35 -4.54 -6.01
C GLY A 32 -5.03 -3.34 -5.13
N GLY A 33 -3.74 -3.20 -4.77
CA GLY A 33 -3.26 -2.11 -3.95
C GLY A 33 -3.92 -2.04 -2.57
N PRO A 34 -3.95 -3.13 -1.77
CA PRO A 34 -4.67 -3.15 -0.51
C PRO A 34 -4.05 -2.21 0.54
N SER A 35 -4.91 -1.67 1.41
CA SER A 35 -4.58 -1.07 2.70
C SER A 35 -5.47 -1.69 3.76
N ALA A 36 -4.89 -2.48 4.65
CA ALA A 36 -5.60 -3.26 5.65
C ALA A 36 -5.39 -2.69 7.05
N VAL A 37 -6.46 -2.68 7.83
CA VAL A 37 -6.47 -2.22 9.23
C VAL A 37 -7.28 -3.19 10.07
N TRP A 38 -6.80 -3.51 11.29
CA TRP A 38 -7.58 -4.09 12.35
C TRP A 38 -7.96 -3.00 13.35
N HIS A 39 -9.26 -2.78 13.53
CA HIS A 39 -9.78 -1.75 14.43
C HIS A 39 -11.13 -2.21 15.02
N ASP A 40 -11.31 -2.03 16.32
CA ASP A 40 -12.54 -2.35 17.07
C ASP A 40 -13.13 -3.72 16.74
N GLY A 41 -12.27 -4.77 16.73
CA GLY A 41 -12.72 -6.13 16.52
C GLY A 41 -13.04 -6.51 15.09
N HIS A 42 -12.74 -5.65 14.11
CA HIS A 42 -13.02 -5.89 12.70
C HIS A 42 -11.78 -5.66 11.83
N PHE A 43 -11.73 -6.36 10.70
CA PHE A 43 -10.82 -6.05 9.61
C PHE A 43 -11.49 -5.05 8.67
N TYR A 44 -10.72 -4.04 8.27
CA TYR A 44 -11.08 -3.09 7.23
C TYR A 44 -10.06 -3.18 6.12
N LEU A 45 -10.54 -3.16 4.88
CA LEU A 45 -9.73 -3.28 3.68
C LEU A 45 -10.14 -2.19 2.69
N ALA A 46 -9.24 -1.26 2.40
CA ALA A 46 -9.37 -0.37 1.28
C ALA A 46 -8.55 -0.89 0.11
N TYR A 47 -9.10 -0.89 -1.10
CA TYR A 47 -8.43 -1.43 -2.29
C TYR A 47 -8.89 -0.74 -3.57
N ARG A 48 -8.07 -0.82 -4.60
CA ARG A 48 -8.35 -0.27 -5.91
C ARG A 48 -9.06 -1.29 -6.80
N LEU A 49 -10.07 -0.85 -7.54
CA LEU A 49 -10.61 -1.56 -8.71
C LEU A 49 -10.13 -0.89 -10.00
N ARG A 50 -9.65 -1.71 -10.95
CA ARG A 50 -9.12 -1.26 -12.23
C ARG A 50 -9.71 -2.05 -13.38
N ARG A 51 -9.86 -1.39 -14.52
CA ARG A 51 -10.21 -1.92 -15.84
C ARG A 51 -9.04 -1.72 -16.81
N PRO A 52 -9.06 -2.33 -18.01
CA PRO A 52 -8.08 -2.03 -19.06
C PRO A 52 -7.94 -0.52 -19.31
N VAL A 53 -6.76 -0.09 -19.77
CA VAL A 53 -6.46 1.32 -20.02
C VAL A 53 -7.51 1.98 -20.92
N THR A 54 -7.97 1.25 -21.95
CA THR A 54 -9.02 1.71 -22.88
C THR A 54 -10.40 1.84 -22.26
N ALA A 55 -10.63 1.25 -21.09
CA ALA A 55 -11.91 1.25 -20.37
C ALA A 55 -11.88 2.13 -19.08
N GLY A 56 -10.84 2.92 -18.85
CA GLY A 56 -10.79 3.91 -17.78
C GLY A 56 -9.85 3.61 -16.61
N ARG A 57 -9.01 2.56 -16.68
CA ARG A 57 -7.97 2.26 -15.66
C ARG A 57 -8.53 2.07 -14.25
N GLY A 58 -7.91 2.68 -13.24
CA GLY A 58 -8.35 2.66 -11.84
C GLY A 58 -9.54 3.57 -11.60
N TYR A 59 -10.73 3.01 -11.61
CA TYR A 59 -11.97 3.79 -11.59
C TYR A 59 -12.55 3.98 -10.18
N ALA A 60 -12.15 3.15 -9.22
CA ALA A 60 -12.66 3.23 -7.86
C ALA A 60 -11.64 2.76 -6.81
N ASN A 61 -11.73 3.33 -5.61
CA ASN A 61 -11.27 2.71 -4.38
C ASN A 61 -12.49 2.28 -3.56
N VAL A 62 -12.49 1.02 -3.13
CA VAL A 62 -13.54 0.42 -2.31
C VAL A 62 -13.04 0.27 -0.89
N ILE A 63 -13.88 0.57 0.07
CA ILE A 63 -13.66 0.34 1.49
C ILE A 63 -14.63 -0.76 1.93
N ALA A 64 -14.11 -1.81 2.56
CA ALA A 64 -14.89 -2.96 2.97
C ALA A 64 -14.54 -3.38 4.40
N ARG A 65 -15.49 -4.00 5.10
CA ARG A 65 -15.38 -4.50 6.48
C ARG A 65 -15.59 -6.00 6.54
N SER A 66 -14.89 -6.67 7.45
CA SER A 66 -15.00 -8.11 7.72
C SER A 66 -14.80 -8.43 9.19
N GLU A 67 -15.46 -9.48 9.69
CA GLU A 67 -15.24 -10.03 11.03
C GLU A 67 -14.10 -11.06 11.03
N ASP A 68 -13.96 -11.84 9.95
CA ASP A 68 -12.99 -12.94 9.83
C ASP A 68 -11.73 -12.58 9.04
N GLY A 69 -11.74 -11.42 8.35
CA GLY A 69 -10.67 -10.96 7.47
C GLY A 69 -10.61 -11.68 6.12
N VAL A 70 -11.62 -12.47 5.78
CA VAL A 70 -11.75 -13.21 4.51
C VAL A 70 -13.00 -12.76 3.75
N SER A 71 -14.13 -12.73 4.43
CA SER A 71 -15.43 -12.39 3.86
C SER A 71 -15.70 -10.89 4.08
N PHE A 72 -15.61 -10.09 3.02
CA PHE A 72 -15.72 -8.65 3.09
C PHE A 72 -17.07 -8.13 2.56
N THR A 73 -17.66 -7.16 3.28
CA THR A 73 -18.81 -6.38 2.83
C THR A 73 -18.40 -4.95 2.55
N THR A 74 -18.71 -4.43 1.36
CA THR A 74 -18.45 -3.03 1.00
C THR A 74 -19.21 -2.08 1.92
N VAL A 75 -18.51 -1.06 2.45
CA VAL A 75 -19.10 -0.02 3.30
C VAL A 75 -19.07 1.36 2.64
N ALA A 76 -18.07 1.64 1.80
CA ALA A 76 -18.00 2.88 1.02
C ALA A 76 -17.25 2.64 -0.29
N THR A 77 -17.48 3.51 -1.27
CA THR A 77 -16.75 3.52 -2.54
C THR A 77 -16.51 4.96 -2.98
N VAL A 78 -15.27 5.28 -3.34
CA VAL A 78 -14.90 6.55 -3.97
C VAL A 78 -14.47 6.31 -5.41
N THR A 79 -14.84 7.20 -6.32
CA THR A 79 -14.61 7.03 -7.77
C THR A 79 -13.65 8.08 -8.31
N SER A 80 -13.01 7.77 -9.44
CA SER A 80 -12.07 8.71 -10.08
C SER A 80 -12.76 10.02 -10.50
N GLU A 81 -14.04 9.97 -10.86
CA GLU A 81 -14.84 11.13 -11.24
C GLU A 81 -14.99 12.14 -10.09
N GLN A 82 -15.13 11.65 -8.84
CA GLN A 82 -15.24 12.53 -7.67
C GLN A 82 -14.00 13.41 -7.47
N PHE A 83 -12.83 12.95 -7.93
CA PHE A 83 -11.56 13.68 -7.85
C PHE A 83 -11.23 14.45 -9.14
N GLY A 84 -11.98 14.28 -10.21
CA GLY A 84 -11.57 14.73 -11.53
C GLY A 84 -10.29 14.03 -12.03
N ALA A 85 -10.01 12.86 -11.48
CA ALA A 85 -8.82 12.07 -11.79
C ALA A 85 -9.05 11.13 -12.98
N ALA A 86 -8.00 10.92 -13.77
CA ALA A 86 -8.05 9.94 -14.85
C ALA A 86 -7.97 8.48 -14.34
N SER A 87 -7.42 8.29 -13.15
CA SER A 87 -7.29 6.99 -12.50
C SER A 87 -7.01 7.19 -11.01
N LEU A 88 -7.49 6.26 -10.18
CA LEU A 88 -7.05 6.11 -8.80
C LEU A 88 -6.03 4.98 -8.70
N GLU A 89 -5.06 5.12 -7.78
CA GLU A 89 -4.12 4.06 -7.44
C GLU A 89 -4.36 3.59 -5.99
N ARG A 90 -3.36 3.00 -5.37
CA ARG A 90 -3.46 2.43 -4.02
C ARG A 90 -4.02 3.45 -3.03
N PRO A 91 -5.10 3.14 -2.28
CA PRO A 91 -5.53 3.91 -1.12
C PRO A 91 -4.68 3.61 0.11
N ALA A 92 -4.75 4.49 1.14
CA ALA A 92 -4.31 4.19 2.50
C ALA A 92 -5.40 4.57 3.49
N LEU A 93 -5.90 3.60 4.25
CA LEU A 93 -6.98 3.75 5.22
C LEU A 93 -6.40 3.79 6.64
N VAL A 94 -6.78 4.78 7.44
CA VAL A 94 -6.29 4.95 8.81
C VAL A 94 -7.43 5.39 9.74
N PRO A 95 -7.69 4.71 10.86
CA PRO A 95 -8.53 5.24 11.93
C PRO A 95 -7.77 6.36 12.67
N THR A 96 -8.48 7.38 13.12
CA THR A 96 -7.94 8.49 13.90
C THR A 96 -8.18 8.27 15.40
N ASP A 97 -7.47 9.01 16.26
CA ASP A 97 -7.57 8.83 17.72
C ASP A 97 -8.93 9.23 18.30
N ASP A 98 -9.67 10.09 17.60
CA ASP A 98 -11.03 10.53 17.94
C ASP A 98 -12.13 9.59 17.42
N GLY A 99 -11.73 8.46 16.81
CA GLY A 99 -12.64 7.44 16.29
C GLY A 99 -13.16 7.73 14.88
N ALA A 100 -12.74 8.81 14.25
CA ALA A 100 -13.02 9.10 12.85
C ALA A 100 -12.10 8.30 11.90
N TRP A 101 -12.32 8.46 10.61
CA TRP A 101 -11.60 7.75 9.57
C TRP A 101 -10.95 8.70 8.58
N ARG A 102 -9.79 8.30 8.08
CA ARG A 102 -9.12 9.00 7.00
C ARG A 102 -8.72 8.03 5.90
N LEU A 103 -9.04 8.41 4.66
CA LEU A 103 -8.64 7.69 3.45
C LEU A 103 -7.74 8.59 2.61
N TYR A 104 -6.51 8.18 2.35
CA TYR A 104 -5.63 8.84 1.39
C TYR A 104 -5.79 8.17 0.04
N VAL A 105 -6.00 8.98 -1.00
CA VAL A 105 -6.28 8.52 -2.37
C VAL A 105 -5.23 9.08 -3.32
N SER A 106 -4.57 8.20 -4.05
CA SER A 106 -3.60 8.58 -5.09
C SER A 106 -4.33 8.78 -6.42
N CYS A 107 -4.25 9.99 -6.96
CA CYS A 107 -5.01 10.47 -8.12
C CYS A 107 -4.09 10.80 -9.29
N SER A 108 -4.45 10.43 -10.52
CA SER A 108 -3.66 10.75 -11.71
C SER A 108 -4.25 11.90 -12.50
N THR A 109 -3.37 12.79 -12.97
CA THR A 109 -3.71 13.87 -13.90
C THR A 109 -3.94 13.29 -15.31
N SER A 110 -5.01 13.72 -15.96
CA SER A 110 -5.32 13.28 -17.32
C SER A 110 -4.20 13.63 -18.30
N ARG A 111 -3.83 12.70 -19.18
CA ARG A 111 -2.82 12.87 -20.24
C ARG A 111 -1.43 13.28 -19.73
N SER A 112 -1.12 12.96 -18.46
CA SER A 112 0.13 13.29 -17.80
C SER A 112 0.70 12.08 -17.07
N LYS A 113 1.95 12.17 -16.62
CA LYS A 113 2.58 11.26 -15.66
C LYS A 113 2.50 11.81 -14.23
N HIS A 114 1.90 12.98 -14.05
CA HIS A 114 1.71 13.62 -12.76
C HIS A 114 0.65 12.88 -11.93
N TRP A 115 0.94 12.75 -10.65
CA TRP A 115 0.08 12.17 -9.61
C TRP A 115 0.10 13.06 -8.39
N TRP A 116 -1.04 13.13 -7.69
CA TRP A 116 -1.18 13.81 -6.42
C TRP A 116 -1.91 12.93 -5.41
N VAL A 117 -1.87 13.30 -4.13
CA VAL A 117 -2.59 12.58 -3.08
C VAL A 117 -3.55 13.53 -2.37
N GLU A 118 -4.80 13.07 -2.22
CA GLU A 118 -5.82 13.71 -1.38
C GLU A 118 -6.13 12.85 -0.16
N ALA A 119 -6.45 13.48 0.96
CA ALA A 119 -7.08 12.86 2.13
C ALA A 119 -8.58 13.12 2.11
N ILE A 120 -9.38 12.13 2.49
CA ILE A 120 -10.80 12.24 2.81
C ILE A 120 -10.96 11.97 4.29
N GLU A 121 -11.74 12.81 4.99
CA GLU A 121 -12.03 12.68 6.42
C GLU A 121 -13.54 12.49 6.63
N ALA A 122 -13.91 11.52 7.48
CA ALA A 122 -15.30 11.27 7.88
C ALA A 122 -15.36 10.72 9.30
N GLU A 123 -16.40 11.05 10.05
CA GLU A 123 -16.65 10.50 11.39
C GLU A 123 -17.00 9.02 11.32
N ASP A 124 -17.82 8.62 10.36
CA ASP A 124 -18.13 7.21 10.08
C ASP A 124 -17.44 6.75 8.81
N ILE A 125 -16.93 5.53 8.81
CA ILE A 125 -16.28 4.93 7.65
C ILE A 125 -17.21 4.83 6.43
N ALA A 126 -18.51 4.69 6.63
CA ALA A 126 -19.51 4.64 5.58
C ALA A 126 -19.66 5.99 4.86
N ASP A 127 -19.31 7.08 5.52
CA ASP A 127 -19.42 8.45 4.98
C ASP A 127 -18.17 8.90 4.23
N LEU A 128 -17.13 8.07 4.14
CA LEU A 128 -15.89 8.40 3.41
C LEU A 128 -16.16 8.80 1.94
N ALA A 129 -17.20 8.27 1.30
CA ALA A 129 -17.55 8.64 -0.07
C ALA A 129 -17.96 10.12 -0.22
N THR A 130 -18.42 10.76 0.86
CA THR A 130 -18.88 12.16 0.89
C THR A 130 -18.08 13.01 1.87
N GLY A 131 -17.02 12.46 2.46
CA GLY A 131 -16.20 13.11 3.46
C GLY A 131 -15.48 14.36 2.95
N LYS A 132 -14.94 15.14 3.89
CA LYS A 132 -14.17 16.34 3.59
C LYS A 132 -12.85 15.98 2.90
N ARG A 133 -12.57 16.61 1.78
CA ARG A 133 -11.36 16.37 0.99
C ARG A 133 -10.33 17.47 1.18
N THR A 134 -9.05 17.07 1.24
CA THR A 134 -7.89 17.97 1.33
C THR A 134 -6.75 17.42 0.48
N VAL A 135 -6.17 18.23 -0.41
CA VAL A 135 -4.95 17.85 -1.13
C VAL A 135 -3.79 17.87 -0.14
N VAL A 136 -3.10 16.74 0.01
CA VAL A 136 -2.02 16.58 1.02
C VAL A 136 -0.63 16.47 0.39
N LEU A 137 -0.52 15.92 -0.82
CA LEU A 137 0.70 15.93 -1.62
C LEU A 137 0.34 16.34 -3.05
N PRO A 138 0.43 17.63 -3.38
CA PRO A 138 -0.01 18.11 -4.71
C PRO A 138 0.91 17.63 -5.85
N GLY A 139 2.19 17.34 -5.56
CA GLY A 139 3.20 17.24 -6.59
C GLY A 139 3.48 18.60 -7.24
N ASP A 140 4.34 18.60 -8.24
CA ASP A 140 4.71 19.77 -9.03
C ASP A 140 5.15 19.35 -10.46
N ASP A 141 5.81 20.23 -11.20
CA ASP A 141 6.28 19.94 -12.55
C ASP A 141 7.40 18.88 -12.59
N ASP A 142 8.14 18.72 -11.49
CA ASP A 142 9.30 17.82 -11.37
C ASP A 142 8.98 16.54 -10.58
N THR A 143 7.86 16.52 -9.85
CA THR A 143 7.56 15.47 -8.85
C THR A 143 6.11 15.02 -8.90
N ALA A 144 5.90 13.71 -9.00
CA ALA A 144 4.61 13.08 -8.78
C ALA A 144 4.61 12.19 -7.54
N TRP A 145 3.48 12.14 -6.81
CA TRP A 145 3.30 11.39 -5.58
C TRP A 145 2.17 10.38 -5.68
N LYS A 146 2.41 9.14 -5.28
CA LYS A 146 1.35 8.12 -5.17
C LYS A 146 1.71 6.98 -4.22
N ASP A 147 0.78 6.04 -4.07
CA ASP A 147 0.95 4.77 -3.37
C ASP A 147 1.48 4.95 -1.94
N VAL A 148 0.83 5.83 -1.19
CA VAL A 148 1.25 6.14 0.17
C VAL A 148 0.95 4.99 1.14
N VAL A 149 1.84 4.81 2.11
CA VAL A 149 1.61 4.05 3.34
C VAL A 149 1.54 5.05 4.48
N VAL A 150 0.47 5.04 5.24
CA VAL A 150 0.28 5.98 6.34
C VAL A 150 0.09 5.21 7.64
N ARG A 151 0.73 5.71 8.67
CA ARG A 151 0.64 5.17 10.02
C ARG A 151 0.47 6.30 11.03
N ARG A 152 -0.40 6.09 12.01
CA ARG A 152 -0.53 6.96 13.17
C ARG A 152 0.34 6.40 14.30
N SER A 153 1.22 7.21 14.87
CA SER A 153 1.91 6.93 16.12
C SER A 153 1.18 7.63 17.29
N SER A 154 1.65 7.48 18.51
CA SER A 154 1.07 8.18 19.66
C SER A 154 1.31 9.68 19.64
N THR A 155 2.28 10.17 18.87
CA THR A 155 2.72 11.58 18.87
C THR A 155 2.57 12.28 17.55
N ASP A 156 2.62 11.53 16.43
CA ASP A 156 2.70 12.07 15.08
C ASP A 156 2.09 11.12 14.05
N TRP A 157 1.93 11.64 12.84
CA TRP A 157 1.59 10.89 11.64
C TRP A 157 2.86 10.62 10.84
N GLN A 158 2.97 9.43 10.31
CA GLN A 158 4.09 8.95 9.52
C GLN A 158 3.59 8.51 8.14
N MET A 159 4.26 8.92 7.09
CA MET A 159 3.95 8.53 5.71
C MET A 159 5.20 8.08 4.98
N TRP A 160 5.06 7.01 4.22
CA TRP A 160 6.01 6.59 3.19
C TRP A 160 5.31 6.74 1.85
N ALA A 161 5.74 7.74 1.08
CA ALA A 161 5.16 8.05 -0.22
C ALA A 161 6.10 7.61 -1.35
N CYS A 162 5.54 7.07 -2.43
CA CYS A 162 6.29 6.78 -3.63
C CYS A 162 6.41 8.05 -4.46
N ARG A 163 7.67 8.55 -4.61
CA ARG A 163 8.01 9.68 -5.47
C ARG A 163 8.42 9.21 -6.84
N HIS A 164 7.87 9.83 -7.87
CA HIS A 164 8.22 9.66 -9.28
C HIS A 164 8.80 10.95 -9.82
N PRO A 165 10.01 10.95 -10.42
CA PRO A 165 10.58 12.13 -11.06
C PRO A 165 9.87 12.43 -12.39
N LEU A 166 9.61 13.70 -12.67
CA LEU A 166 9.05 14.18 -13.93
C LEU A 166 10.03 14.98 -14.76
N ASP A 167 11.10 15.51 -14.16
CA ASP A 167 12.17 16.30 -14.76
C ASP A 167 13.01 15.51 -15.77
N GLY A 168 13.12 14.19 -15.63
CA GLY A 168 13.80 13.29 -16.57
C GLY A 168 12.99 12.90 -17.82
N GLY A 169 11.78 13.46 -17.98
CA GLY A 169 10.87 13.13 -19.08
C GLY A 169 10.12 11.80 -18.92
N ALA A 170 9.32 11.45 -19.92
CA ALA A 170 8.38 10.31 -19.85
C ALA A 170 9.06 8.94 -19.64
N THR A 171 10.31 8.78 -20.06
CA THR A 171 11.10 7.54 -19.90
C THR A 171 11.63 7.34 -18.48
N GLU A 172 11.74 8.40 -17.70
CA GLU A 172 12.21 8.36 -16.30
C GLU A 172 11.06 8.42 -15.29
N ALA A 173 9.90 8.88 -15.70
CA ALA A 173 8.72 9.08 -14.84
C ALA A 173 8.16 7.79 -14.20
N ASP A 174 8.65 6.62 -14.59
CA ASP A 174 8.32 5.34 -13.94
C ASP A 174 9.30 4.95 -12.82
N ARG A 175 10.41 5.67 -12.65
CA ARG A 175 11.33 5.47 -11.52
C ARG A 175 10.60 5.74 -10.21
N MET A 176 10.95 4.99 -9.17
CA MET A 176 10.30 5.07 -7.87
C MET A 176 11.33 5.18 -6.76
N THR A 177 11.09 6.10 -5.84
CA THR A 177 11.85 6.22 -4.59
C THR A 177 10.87 6.40 -3.44
N SER A 178 11.07 5.68 -2.34
CA SER A 178 10.22 5.82 -1.16
C SER A 178 10.74 6.95 -0.26
N ILE A 179 9.91 7.95 -0.03
CA ILE A 179 10.21 9.13 0.77
C ILE A 179 9.45 9.05 2.09
N TYR A 180 10.11 9.42 3.19
CA TYR A 180 9.50 9.53 4.50
C TYR A 180 9.06 10.96 4.79
N LEU A 181 7.81 11.10 5.26
CA LEU A 181 7.21 12.36 5.64
C LEU A 181 6.58 12.22 7.03
N THR A 182 6.51 13.34 7.75
CA THR A 182 5.83 13.44 9.06
C THR A 182 4.80 14.56 9.05
N SER A 183 3.82 14.44 9.94
CA SER A 183 2.78 15.45 10.12
C SER A 183 2.26 15.42 11.55
N ALA A 184 1.86 16.57 12.08
CA ALA A 184 1.20 16.68 13.37
C ALA A 184 -0.31 16.31 13.29
N ASP A 185 -0.93 16.59 12.14
CA ASP A 185 -2.39 16.44 11.93
C ASP A 185 -2.77 15.41 10.85
N GLY A 186 -1.75 14.88 10.11
CA GLY A 186 -1.95 13.97 8.98
C GLY A 186 -2.47 14.64 7.71
N LEU A 187 -2.52 15.98 7.65
CA LEU A 187 -2.94 16.75 6.48
C LEU A 187 -1.82 17.62 5.93
N ALA A 188 -1.10 18.33 6.81
CA ALA A 188 0.07 19.12 6.46
C ALA A 188 1.33 18.26 6.64
N TRP A 189 1.97 17.84 5.53
CA TRP A 189 3.10 16.93 5.56
C TRP A 189 4.42 17.63 5.31
N THR A 190 5.45 17.22 6.06
CA THR A 190 6.83 17.67 5.90
C THR A 190 7.70 16.52 5.45
N GLU A 191 8.40 16.68 4.33
CA GLU A 191 9.39 15.71 3.86
C GLU A 191 10.60 15.71 4.80
N VAL A 192 10.97 14.52 5.29
CA VAL A 192 12.15 14.31 6.14
C VAL A 192 13.32 13.84 5.29
N GLY A 193 13.08 12.90 4.36
CA GLY A 193 14.13 12.40 3.47
C GLY A 193 13.78 11.08 2.79
N THR A 194 14.75 10.52 2.11
CA THR A 194 14.62 9.24 1.41
C THR A 194 14.64 8.07 2.39
N ALA A 195 13.52 7.36 2.51
CA ALA A 195 13.40 6.19 3.35
C ALA A 195 14.03 4.94 2.72
N LEU A 196 13.84 4.76 1.41
CA LEU A 196 14.42 3.65 0.65
C LEU A 196 14.64 4.08 -0.79
N ALA A 197 15.90 4.00 -1.25
CA ALA A 197 16.29 4.28 -2.62
C ALA A 197 16.55 2.99 -3.41
N PRO A 198 16.38 3.01 -4.74
CA PRO A 198 16.82 1.93 -5.62
C PRO A 198 18.30 1.64 -5.46
N THR A 199 18.69 0.36 -5.54
CA THR A 199 20.08 -0.06 -5.48
C THR A 199 20.63 -0.24 -6.91
N PRO A 200 21.62 0.55 -7.34
CA PRO A 200 22.15 0.46 -8.70
C PRO A 200 22.62 -0.95 -9.05
N SER A 201 22.32 -1.38 -10.27
CA SER A 201 22.75 -2.68 -10.85
C SER A 201 22.19 -3.91 -10.11
N THR A 202 21.10 -3.77 -9.37
CA THR A 202 20.39 -4.87 -8.73
C THR A 202 18.99 -5.06 -9.30
N TRP A 203 18.24 -6.00 -8.73
CA TRP A 203 16.87 -6.33 -9.13
C TRP A 203 15.86 -5.20 -8.85
N ASP A 204 16.19 -4.22 -8.02
CA ASP A 204 15.36 -3.05 -7.68
C ASP A 204 15.93 -1.72 -8.20
N ALA A 205 16.87 -1.79 -9.16
CA ALA A 205 17.61 -0.62 -9.68
C ALA A 205 16.73 0.46 -10.31
N ARG A 206 15.53 0.13 -10.77
CA ARG A 206 14.58 1.08 -11.39
C ARG A 206 13.65 1.72 -10.40
N GLY A 207 13.35 1.04 -9.29
CA GLY A 207 12.42 1.61 -8.31
C GLY A 207 12.21 0.77 -7.08
N THR A 208 11.93 1.47 -5.98
CA THR A 208 11.51 0.91 -4.69
C THR A 208 10.26 1.63 -4.20
N ARG A 209 9.22 0.86 -3.89
CA ARG A 209 7.95 1.36 -3.35
C ARG A 209 7.64 0.61 -2.06
N ILE A 210 7.79 1.29 -0.92
CA ILE A 210 7.39 0.72 0.38
C ILE A 210 5.88 0.45 0.37
N THR A 211 5.49 -0.76 0.79
CA THR A 211 4.10 -1.22 0.79
C THR A 211 3.59 -1.52 2.18
N SER A 212 4.46 -1.84 3.14
CA SER A 212 4.15 -1.99 4.55
C SER A 212 5.36 -1.68 5.42
N VAL A 213 5.12 -1.14 6.61
CA VAL A 213 6.14 -0.90 7.61
C VAL A 213 5.65 -1.41 8.95
N VAL A 214 6.48 -2.23 9.61
CA VAL A 214 6.20 -2.77 10.94
C VAL A 214 7.37 -2.56 11.89
N ARG A 215 7.07 -2.38 13.16
CA ARG A 215 8.08 -2.33 14.21
C ARG A 215 8.35 -3.72 14.76
N SER A 216 9.59 -4.15 14.79
CA SER A 216 10.03 -5.43 15.34
C SER A 216 11.09 -5.22 16.43
N GLY A 217 10.66 -5.20 17.69
CA GLY A 217 11.51 -4.87 18.81
C GLY A 217 12.06 -3.44 18.71
N THR A 218 13.38 -3.30 18.64
CA THR A 218 14.09 -2.03 18.46
C THR A 218 14.31 -1.66 16.99
N SER A 219 13.99 -2.56 16.05
CA SER A 219 14.19 -2.38 14.63
C SER A 219 12.88 -2.09 13.90
N TRP A 220 13.00 -1.58 12.68
CA TRP A 220 11.91 -1.40 11.73
C TRP A 220 12.12 -2.32 10.55
N LEU A 221 11.03 -2.89 10.04
CA LEU A 221 10.98 -3.73 8.87
C LEU A 221 10.06 -3.07 7.84
N ALA A 222 10.54 -2.89 6.63
CA ALA A 222 9.74 -2.45 5.50
C ALA A 222 9.65 -3.55 4.44
N PHE A 223 8.43 -3.82 3.96
CA PHE A 223 8.20 -4.55 2.72
C PHE A 223 8.08 -3.54 1.59
N TYR A 224 8.63 -3.87 0.44
CA TYR A 224 8.58 -2.99 -0.71
C TYR A 224 8.47 -3.77 -2.01
N ASP A 225 7.88 -3.13 -3.01
CA ASP A 225 7.92 -3.61 -4.38
C ASP A 225 9.11 -2.97 -5.09
N GLY A 226 9.88 -3.79 -5.80
CA GLY A 226 11.03 -3.36 -6.56
C GLY A 226 11.03 -3.92 -7.98
N ARG A 227 11.74 -3.25 -8.89
CA ARG A 227 11.95 -3.67 -10.28
C ARG A 227 13.29 -3.22 -10.83
N ALA A 228 13.87 -3.98 -11.76
CA ALA A 228 15.15 -3.68 -12.37
C ALA A 228 15.04 -2.72 -13.56
N ASN A 229 13.94 -2.75 -14.30
CA ASN A 229 13.72 -2.01 -15.56
C ASN A 229 12.26 -1.59 -15.76
N ALA A 230 11.95 -0.89 -16.85
CA ALA A 230 10.62 -0.38 -17.15
C ALA A 230 9.64 -1.48 -17.58
N GLU A 231 10.10 -2.57 -18.18
CA GLU A 231 9.31 -3.70 -18.66
C GLU A 231 8.71 -4.50 -17.51
N GLU A 232 9.34 -4.44 -16.32
CA GLU A 232 8.84 -5.05 -15.09
C GLU A 232 7.75 -4.21 -14.39
N ASN A 233 7.26 -3.13 -15.02
CA ASN A 233 6.18 -2.31 -14.48
C ASN A 233 4.86 -3.06 -14.45
N TRP A 234 4.42 -3.74 -13.61
CA TRP A 234 3.28 -4.61 -13.28
C TRP A 234 3.74 -6.00 -12.80
N PHE A 235 5.04 -6.24 -12.85
CA PHE A 235 5.66 -7.48 -12.43
C PHE A 235 6.70 -7.23 -11.34
N GLU A 236 6.50 -6.14 -10.55
CA GLU A 236 7.37 -5.82 -9.43
C GLU A 236 7.44 -7.01 -8.46
N ARG A 237 8.63 -7.22 -7.95
CA ARG A 237 8.91 -8.27 -6.96
C ARG A 237 8.95 -7.68 -5.56
N THR A 238 8.57 -8.48 -4.56
CA THR A 238 8.57 -8.05 -3.18
C THR A 238 9.97 -8.19 -2.58
N GLY A 239 10.44 -7.15 -1.94
CA GLY A 239 11.67 -7.12 -1.16
C GLY A 239 11.43 -6.79 0.30
N VAL A 240 12.48 -6.96 1.10
CA VAL A 240 12.51 -6.62 2.52
C VAL A 240 13.65 -5.65 2.78
N ALA A 241 13.38 -4.64 3.59
CA ALA A 241 14.38 -3.69 4.04
C ALA A 241 14.30 -3.52 5.56
N VAL A 242 15.45 -3.32 6.20
CA VAL A 242 15.57 -3.19 7.67
C VAL A 242 16.13 -1.82 8.00
N GLY A 243 15.60 -1.20 9.06
CA GLY A 243 16.06 0.07 9.59
C GLY A 243 16.11 0.09 11.11
N THR A 244 16.89 1.01 11.68
CA THR A 244 16.88 1.33 13.11
C THR A 244 15.89 2.45 13.43
N SER A 245 15.40 3.13 12.39
CA SER A 245 14.42 4.23 12.45
C SER A 245 13.43 4.11 11.28
N PRO A 246 12.25 4.79 11.34
CA PRO A 246 11.23 4.72 10.29
C PRO A 246 11.58 5.50 9.02
N ASP A 247 12.58 6.36 9.06
CA ASP A 247 13.00 7.27 7.99
C ASP A 247 14.14 6.73 7.13
N ALA A 248 14.77 5.60 7.53
CA ALA A 248 15.93 5.05 6.81
C ALA A 248 15.96 3.52 6.83
N PHE A 249 15.80 2.92 5.67
CA PHE A 249 15.84 1.47 5.48
C PHE A 249 16.99 1.07 4.56
N ARG A 250 17.52 -0.13 4.81
CA ARG A 250 18.50 -0.80 3.97
C ARG A 250 17.88 -2.05 3.36
N ALA A 251 17.79 -2.12 2.06
CA ALA A 251 17.33 -3.31 1.34
C ALA A 251 18.17 -4.54 1.69
N GLN A 252 17.52 -5.67 1.91
CA GLN A 252 18.19 -6.97 2.04
C GLN A 252 18.53 -7.51 0.65
N ALA A 253 19.49 -8.43 0.59
CA ALA A 253 19.95 -8.99 -0.68
C ALA A 253 18.84 -9.83 -1.36
N GLY A 254 18.47 -9.44 -2.58
CA GLY A 254 17.50 -10.14 -3.42
C GLY A 254 16.03 -9.88 -3.06
N PRO A 255 15.11 -10.23 -3.96
CA PRO A 255 13.70 -10.29 -3.65
C PRO A 255 13.40 -11.47 -2.73
N THR A 256 12.20 -11.49 -2.13
CA THR A 256 11.68 -12.68 -1.43
C THR A 256 11.77 -13.93 -2.32
N PRO A 257 11.87 -15.16 -1.76
CA PRO A 257 12.17 -16.37 -2.51
C PRO A 257 11.34 -16.54 -3.79
N ALA A 258 11.98 -17.04 -4.83
CA ALA A 258 11.44 -17.21 -6.18
C ALA A 258 10.06 -17.91 -6.19
N GLY A 259 9.12 -17.34 -6.93
CA GLY A 259 7.77 -17.90 -7.13
C GLY A 259 6.68 -17.21 -6.31
N ARG A 260 7.01 -16.27 -5.43
CA ARG A 260 6.02 -15.52 -4.66
C ARG A 260 6.27 -14.02 -4.72
N THR A 261 5.41 -13.36 -5.42
CA THR A 261 5.30 -11.91 -5.39
C THR A 261 4.11 -11.55 -4.51
N LEU A 262 4.36 -10.84 -3.42
CA LEU A 262 3.33 -10.28 -2.55
C LEU A 262 3.17 -8.79 -2.87
N ARG A 263 2.76 -8.52 -4.08
CA ARG A 263 2.70 -7.16 -4.60
C ARG A 263 1.74 -6.30 -3.78
N TYR A 264 2.14 -5.08 -3.42
CA TYR A 264 1.39 -4.18 -2.54
C TYR A 264 1.05 -4.81 -1.16
N LEU A 265 1.93 -5.63 -0.60
CA LEU A 265 1.68 -6.27 0.69
C LEU A 265 1.20 -5.27 1.73
N SER A 266 0.08 -5.58 2.38
CA SER A 266 -0.49 -4.84 3.50
C SER A 266 -0.76 -5.76 4.67
N LEU A 267 -0.53 -5.28 5.89
CA LEU A 267 -0.58 -6.05 7.13
C LEU A 267 -1.64 -5.49 8.06
N ALA A 268 -2.51 -6.36 8.58
CA ALA A 268 -3.43 -6.05 9.66
C ALA A 268 -3.01 -6.84 10.91
N GLU A 269 -2.44 -6.13 11.89
CA GLU A 269 -1.98 -6.72 13.15
C GLU A 269 -3.13 -6.84 14.15
N THR A 270 -3.37 -8.05 14.68
CA THR A 270 -4.34 -8.34 15.75
C THR A 270 -3.61 -8.80 17.01
N LEU A 271 -4.34 -9.00 18.10
CA LEU A 271 -3.78 -9.59 19.31
C LEU A 271 -3.36 -11.05 19.10
N ALA A 272 -4.05 -11.78 18.24
CA ALA A 272 -3.83 -13.21 18.01
C ALA A 272 -2.80 -13.50 16.90
N GLY A 273 -2.50 -12.51 16.03
CA GLY A 273 -1.55 -12.67 14.93
C GLY A 273 -1.67 -11.55 13.91
N THR A 274 -1.12 -11.77 12.72
CA THR A 274 -1.12 -10.80 11.63
C THR A 274 -1.79 -11.42 10.42
N ARG A 275 -2.73 -10.71 9.82
CA ARG A 275 -3.29 -11.07 8.52
C ARG A 275 -2.63 -10.24 7.43
N LEU A 276 -2.21 -10.92 6.38
CA LEU A 276 -1.55 -10.37 5.21
C LEU A 276 -2.55 -10.24 4.06
N TYR A 277 -2.45 -9.15 3.29
CA TYR A 277 -3.21 -8.96 2.05
C TYR A 277 -2.26 -8.50 0.96
N TRP A 278 -2.42 -9.04 -0.24
CA TRP A 278 -1.58 -8.67 -1.39
C TRP A 278 -2.31 -8.88 -2.72
N GLU A 279 -1.79 -8.25 -3.74
CA GLU A 279 -2.23 -8.41 -5.12
C GLU A 279 -1.51 -9.60 -5.76
N ALA A 280 -2.26 -10.48 -6.40
CA ALA A 280 -1.74 -11.67 -7.06
C ALA A 280 -2.29 -11.80 -8.48
N SER A 281 -1.42 -12.17 -9.42
CA SER A 281 -1.82 -12.39 -10.81
C SER A 281 -2.49 -13.74 -10.99
N ARG A 282 -3.54 -13.78 -11.79
CA ARG A 282 -4.28 -14.98 -12.23
C ARG A 282 -3.72 -15.51 -13.55
N ALA A 283 -4.09 -16.73 -13.87
CA ALA A 283 -3.69 -17.37 -15.12
C ALA A 283 -4.23 -16.66 -16.39
N ASP A 284 -5.35 -15.94 -16.26
CA ASP A 284 -5.96 -15.16 -17.35
C ASP A 284 -5.36 -13.74 -17.51
N GLY A 285 -4.41 -13.35 -16.65
CA GLY A 285 -3.77 -12.04 -16.66
C GLY A 285 -4.50 -10.98 -15.83
N ALA A 286 -5.66 -11.29 -15.23
CA ALA A 286 -6.29 -10.43 -14.23
C ALA A 286 -5.54 -10.51 -12.90
N ASN A 287 -5.77 -9.56 -11.98
CA ASN A 287 -5.21 -9.58 -10.64
C ASN A 287 -6.30 -9.55 -9.57
N GLU A 288 -6.14 -10.38 -8.55
CA GLU A 288 -7.04 -10.55 -7.42
C GLU A 288 -6.37 -10.18 -6.11
N LEU A 289 -7.12 -9.93 -5.05
CA LEU A 289 -6.58 -9.83 -3.70
C LEU A 289 -6.64 -11.16 -2.98
N ARG A 290 -5.53 -11.49 -2.35
CA ARG A 290 -5.37 -12.70 -1.53
C ARG A 290 -5.02 -12.35 -0.10
N THR A 291 -5.28 -13.30 0.80
CA THR A 291 -4.93 -13.22 2.22
C THR A 291 -4.26 -14.49 2.71
N ALA A 292 -3.45 -14.35 3.73
CA ALA A 292 -2.95 -15.43 4.59
C ALA A 292 -2.88 -14.93 6.03
N TYR A 293 -2.98 -15.85 7.00
CA TYR A 293 -2.92 -15.51 8.42
C TYR A 293 -1.69 -16.11 9.10
N VAL A 294 -1.03 -15.30 9.91
CA VAL A 294 0.11 -15.65 10.76
C VAL A 294 -0.31 -15.65 12.20
N PRO A 295 -0.47 -16.77 12.84
CA PRO A 295 -0.72 -16.79 14.28
C PRO A 295 0.50 -16.21 15.02
N ARG A 296 0.23 -15.49 16.11
CA ARG A 296 1.30 -15.13 17.04
C ARG A 296 1.76 -16.41 17.77
N PRO A 297 3.08 -16.67 17.85
CA PRO A 297 3.55 -17.78 18.67
C PRO A 297 2.99 -17.66 20.10
N LEU A 298 2.43 -18.74 20.62
CA LEU A 298 2.04 -18.80 22.03
C LEU A 298 3.31 -18.61 22.85
N SER A 299 3.35 -17.59 23.72
CA SER A 299 4.42 -17.49 24.70
C SER A 299 4.46 -18.80 25.48
N PRO A 300 5.64 -19.46 25.65
CA PRO A 300 5.70 -20.63 26.50
C PRO A 300 5.13 -20.22 27.87
N SER A 301 4.04 -20.89 28.28
CA SER A 301 3.49 -20.74 29.61
C SER A 301 4.62 -20.94 30.62
N GLN A 302 4.84 -19.98 31.49
CA GLN A 302 5.69 -20.18 32.67
C GLN A 302 4.99 -21.29 33.47
N SER A 303 5.50 -22.51 33.29
CA SER A 303 5.18 -23.65 34.13
C SER A 303 5.91 -23.55 35.43
#